data_2b591ad89e8cca51d833842b6708d7e7
#
_entry.id   2b591ad89e8cca51d833842b6708d7e7
#
_cell.length_a   1.000
_cell.length_b   1.000
_cell.length_c   1.000
_cell.angle_alpha   90.00
_cell.angle_beta   90.00
_cell.angle_gamma   90.00
#
_symmetry.space_group_name_H-M   'P 1'
#
loop_
_entity.id
_entity.type
_entity.pdbx_description
1 polymer ?
#
loop_
_entity_poly.entity_id
_entity_poly.type
_entity_poly.pdbx_seq_one_letter_code
_entity_poly.pdbx_strand_id
1 'polypeptide(L)'
;MRFRFMALFALTGFVAAIGLVALPQRLLAADPLDVGPVQKMMGDQNTFATALRTGNTDEIAWQLFLQLNSPLTGNAPKFWESWRQTSSVYLPDGGQPAPWGQEPPPPQFVIDQAKKQGLDLSLPFHNLDSDVQSDGLALRDRFEQNSDQNVRYQILMNQDTFQYIVTTKIYNMNGQQALAQSNTPANFPWSAFEIKTSWIWIGTNQDILNQLQGKYYIVNAYYEQFDSRGKPTGVYQVGRAALSGMHIITKPVPQWFWITFENVYDAQYTFASNELPMSDSTKQANAIYQPALKSQGSIFANYQLTGTQWQFLDPSSGQPILLANSQIETAFQHSSSCATCHSTASYSVKDGYFNMVKEQDGGIVYYTGNPPTDKMKGYDPLDFVWSLKRAQWQRSP
;
A
#
# COMPACT_ATOMS: atom_id res chain seq x y z
N MET A 1 -2.50 6.39 -93.57
CA MET A 1 -1.82 7.25 -92.60
C MET A 1 -2.48 7.07 -91.27
N ARG A 2 -1.85 6.34 -90.33
CA ARG A 2 -2.40 6.05 -89.00
C ARG A 2 -1.57 6.81 -87.98
N PHE A 3 -2.18 7.75 -87.33
CA PHE A 3 -1.55 8.44 -86.18
C PHE A 3 -1.83 7.66 -84.89
N ARG A 4 -0.78 7.27 -84.18
CA ARG A 4 -0.87 6.67 -82.86
C ARG A 4 -0.69 7.82 -81.84
N PHE A 5 -1.70 7.98 -80.97
CA PHE A 5 -1.57 8.80 -79.76
C PHE A 5 -0.98 7.94 -78.64
N MET A 6 0.16 8.37 -78.12
CA MET A 6 0.75 7.87 -76.88
C MET A 6 0.14 8.63 -75.71
N ALA A 7 -0.55 7.95 -74.80
CA ALA A 7 -1.01 8.49 -73.55
C ALA A 7 0.10 8.30 -72.49
N LEU A 8 0.54 9.39 -71.91
CA LEU A 8 1.50 9.42 -70.80
C LEU A 8 0.72 9.31 -69.51
N PHE A 9 0.85 8.18 -68.76
CA PHE A 9 0.34 8.06 -67.42
C PHE A 9 1.37 8.62 -66.42
N ALA A 10 0.99 9.74 -65.78
CA ALA A 10 1.72 10.25 -64.64
C ALA A 10 1.38 9.45 -63.39
N LEU A 11 2.33 8.71 -62.84
CA LEU A 11 2.21 8.00 -61.56
C LEU A 11 2.48 9.03 -60.45
N THR A 12 1.42 9.55 -59.81
CA THR A 12 1.53 10.28 -58.56
C THR A 12 1.72 9.32 -57.42
N GLY A 13 2.96 9.20 -56.94
CA GLY A 13 3.30 8.45 -55.77
C GLY A 13 2.75 9.12 -54.50
N PHE A 14 1.80 8.47 -53.85
CA PHE A 14 1.37 8.80 -52.50
C PHE A 14 2.46 8.32 -51.54
N VAL A 15 3.29 9.22 -51.02
CA VAL A 15 4.18 8.98 -49.87
C VAL A 15 3.26 9.00 -48.65
N ALA A 16 2.87 7.82 -48.17
CA ALA A 16 2.28 7.70 -46.83
C ALA A 16 3.35 8.04 -45.79
N ALA A 17 3.24 9.21 -45.20
CA ALA A 17 4.00 9.56 -44.01
C ALA A 17 3.53 8.62 -42.88
N ILE A 18 4.28 7.53 -42.66
CA ILE A 18 4.16 6.73 -41.43
C ILE A 18 4.63 7.65 -40.32
N GLY A 19 3.69 8.25 -39.61
CA GLY A 19 3.99 8.95 -38.37
C GLY A 19 4.65 7.94 -37.40
N LEU A 20 5.95 8.09 -37.20
CA LEU A 20 6.61 7.47 -36.05
C LEU A 20 5.89 8.02 -34.81
N VAL A 21 5.02 7.22 -34.25
CA VAL A 21 4.59 7.41 -32.87
C VAL A 21 5.87 7.25 -32.05
N ALA A 22 6.42 8.37 -31.61
CA ALA A 22 7.55 8.35 -30.68
C ALA A 22 7.09 7.53 -29.46
N LEU A 23 7.71 6.38 -29.28
CA LEU A 23 7.57 5.61 -28.04
C LEU A 23 7.92 6.58 -26.90
N PRO A 24 7.14 6.62 -25.81
CA PRO A 24 7.44 7.48 -24.69
C PRO A 24 8.87 7.22 -24.26
N GLN A 25 9.67 8.27 -24.21
CA GLN A 25 11.04 8.19 -23.74
C GLN A 25 10.99 7.50 -22.35
N ARG A 26 11.79 6.45 -22.18
CA ARG A 26 11.96 5.83 -20.87
C ARG A 26 12.40 6.93 -19.90
N LEU A 27 11.49 7.33 -19.01
CA LEU A 27 11.78 8.28 -17.93
C LEU A 27 12.69 7.64 -16.86
N LEU A 28 12.93 6.34 -16.97
CA LEU A 28 13.61 5.53 -15.97
C LEU A 28 15.03 5.14 -16.42
N ALA A 29 15.87 4.91 -15.44
CA ALA A 29 17.30 4.65 -15.59
C ALA A 29 17.62 3.50 -16.54
N ALA A 30 18.81 3.55 -17.17
CA ALA A 30 19.38 2.44 -17.91
C ALA A 30 19.66 1.22 -17.00
N ASP A 31 19.97 1.46 -15.71
CA ASP A 31 20.02 0.46 -14.66
C ASP A 31 18.67 0.41 -13.93
N PRO A 32 17.95 -0.73 -13.93
CA PRO A 32 16.67 -0.85 -13.24
C PRO A 32 16.76 -0.63 -11.73
N LEU A 33 17.93 -0.75 -11.12
CA LEU A 33 18.14 -0.54 -9.68
C LEU A 33 18.60 0.90 -9.33
N ASP A 34 18.77 1.78 -10.31
CA ASP A 34 19.04 3.20 -10.06
C ASP A 34 17.75 3.92 -9.64
N VAL A 35 17.70 4.38 -8.41
CA VAL A 35 16.55 5.10 -7.84
C VAL A 35 16.64 6.63 -7.99
N GLY A 36 17.70 7.16 -8.59
CA GLY A 36 17.87 8.61 -8.80
C GLY A 36 16.70 9.26 -9.53
N PRO A 37 16.16 8.68 -10.61
CA PRO A 37 14.99 9.22 -11.31
C PRO A 37 13.74 9.33 -10.44
N VAL A 38 13.43 8.32 -9.62
CA VAL A 38 12.26 8.36 -8.75
C VAL A 38 12.45 9.33 -7.59
N GLN A 39 13.65 9.46 -7.05
CA GLN A 39 13.95 10.47 -6.03
C GLN A 39 13.68 11.88 -6.56
N LYS A 40 14.13 12.18 -7.78
CA LYS A 40 13.84 13.46 -8.44
C LYS A 40 12.34 13.66 -8.64
N MET A 41 11.64 12.63 -9.08
CA MET A 41 10.19 12.65 -9.29
C MET A 41 9.43 12.89 -7.97
N MET A 42 9.82 12.25 -6.88
CA MET A 42 9.25 12.48 -5.55
C MET A 42 9.51 13.90 -5.01
N GLY A 43 10.46 14.63 -5.55
CA GLY A 43 10.75 16.03 -5.20
C GLY A 43 9.92 17.08 -5.95
N ASP A 44 9.12 16.68 -6.97
CA ASP A 44 8.33 17.62 -7.79
C ASP A 44 7.00 17.02 -8.24
N GLN A 45 5.89 17.60 -7.75
CA GLN A 45 4.53 17.14 -8.05
C GLN A 45 4.22 17.06 -9.54
N ASN A 46 4.60 18.09 -10.31
CA ASN A 46 4.26 18.14 -11.74
C ASN A 46 5.00 17.04 -12.51
N THR A 47 6.27 16.81 -12.17
CA THR A 47 7.07 15.72 -12.74
C THR A 47 6.44 14.38 -12.41
N PHE A 48 6.03 14.15 -11.15
CA PHE A 48 5.41 12.90 -10.74
C PHE A 48 4.04 12.69 -11.42
N ALA A 49 3.16 13.68 -11.36
CA ALA A 49 1.84 13.60 -12.01
C ALA A 49 1.95 13.43 -13.54
N THR A 50 2.95 14.03 -14.19
CA THR A 50 3.20 13.83 -15.61
C THR A 50 3.67 12.42 -15.90
N ALA A 51 4.60 11.90 -15.09
CA ALA A 51 5.10 10.54 -15.23
C ALA A 51 3.97 9.50 -15.13
N LEU A 52 3.01 9.67 -14.21
CA LEU A 52 1.84 8.78 -14.10
C LEU A 52 0.93 8.82 -15.35
N ARG A 53 0.83 9.98 -16.00
CA ARG A 53 -0.03 10.13 -17.19
C ARG A 53 0.62 9.65 -18.48
N THR A 54 1.93 9.69 -18.57
CA THR A 54 2.69 9.46 -19.80
C THR A 54 3.68 8.33 -19.73
N GLY A 55 4.04 7.89 -18.52
CA GLY A 55 5.02 6.84 -18.26
C GLY A 55 4.39 5.47 -18.05
N ASN A 56 5.25 4.51 -17.76
CA ASN A 56 4.85 3.18 -17.31
C ASN A 56 4.68 3.20 -15.78
N THR A 57 3.43 3.16 -15.32
CA THR A 57 3.11 3.22 -13.89
C THR A 57 3.69 2.04 -13.10
N ASP A 58 3.82 0.87 -13.73
CA ASP A 58 4.36 -0.32 -13.09
C ASP A 58 5.88 -0.23 -12.89
N GLU A 59 6.60 0.42 -13.82
CA GLU A 59 8.01 0.74 -13.61
C GLU A 59 8.20 1.78 -12.51
N ILE A 60 7.33 2.81 -12.47
CA ILE A 60 7.33 3.82 -11.39
C ILE A 60 7.08 3.14 -10.03
N ALA A 61 6.14 2.20 -9.97
CA ALA A 61 5.84 1.44 -8.77
C ALA A 61 7.06 0.66 -8.26
N TRP A 62 7.77 -0.02 -9.16
CA TRP A 62 9.00 -0.73 -8.83
C TRP A 62 10.09 0.22 -8.32
N GLN A 63 10.28 1.35 -8.96
CA GLN A 63 11.26 2.36 -8.53
C GLN A 63 10.93 2.91 -7.13
N LEU A 64 9.65 3.16 -6.82
CA LEU A 64 9.21 3.53 -5.48
C LEU A 64 9.46 2.42 -4.48
N PHE A 65 9.16 1.17 -4.84
CA PHE A 65 9.42 0.01 -3.99
C PHE A 65 10.91 -0.13 -3.65
N LEU A 66 11.80 0.02 -4.64
CA LEU A 66 13.26 -0.01 -4.44
C LEU A 66 13.72 1.11 -3.50
N GLN A 67 13.27 2.34 -3.73
CA GLN A 67 13.61 3.49 -2.90
C GLN A 67 13.17 3.28 -1.46
N LEU A 68 11.95 2.81 -1.25
CA LEU A 68 11.39 2.60 0.09
C LEU A 68 12.11 1.45 0.81
N ASN A 69 12.44 0.37 0.13
CA ASN A 69 13.13 -0.77 0.70
C ASN A 69 14.66 -0.65 0.71
N SER A 70 15.21 0.53 0.43
CA SER A 70 16.65 0.78 0.53
C SER A 70 17.10 0.79 2.01
N PRO A 71 18.27 0.20 2.35
CA PRO A 71 19.16 -0.57 1.50
C PRO A 71 18.59 -1.94 1.12
N LEU A 72 18.78 -2.35 -0.14
CA LEU A 72 18.15 -3.54 -0.72
C LEU A 72 18.74 -4.87 -0.23
N THR A 73 19.87 -4.82 0.48
CA THR A 73 20.56 -5.98 1.03
C THR A 73 20.91 -5.77 2.50
N GLY A 74 21.19 -6.86 3.20
CA GLY A 74 21.53 -6.82 4.63
C GLY A 74 20.33 -6.51 5.54
N ASN A 75 20.63 -6.40 6.84
CA ASN A 75 19.65 -6.27 7.91
C ASN A 75 19.45 -4.82 8.41
N ALA A 76 20.09 -3.82 7.77
CA ALA A 76 19.88 -2.43 8.14
C ALA A 76 18.40 -2.06 7.91
N PRO A 77 17.82 -1.19 8.78
CA PRO A 77 16.45 -0.71 8.63
C PRO A 77 16.20 -0.14 7.23
N LYS A 78 15.05 -0.44 6.65
CA LYS A 78 14.64 0.07 5.36
C LYS A 78 14.16 1.52 5.51
N PHE A 79 14.20 2.29 4.44
CA PHE A 79 13.85 3.71 4.48
C PHE A 79 12.45 3.96 5.08
N TRP A 80 11.45 3.16 4.67
CA TRP A 80 10.08 3.29 5.19
C TRP A 80 9.93 2.89 6.66
N GLU A 81 10.82 2.10 7.24
CA GLU A 81 10.77 1.69 8.65
C GLU A 81 11.07 2.83 9.62
N SER A 82 11.60 3.94 9.11
CA SER A 82 11.75 5.20 9.87
C SER A 82 10.46 6.02 9.93
N TRP A 83 9.40 5.59 9.24
CA TRP A 83 8.14 6.32 9.18
C TRP A 83 7.28 6.10 10.44
N ARG A 84 6.35 7.03 10.66
CA ARG A 84 5.50 7.03 11.84
C ARG A 84 4.41 5.96 11.72
N GLN A 85 4.34 5.07 12.73
CA GLN A 85 3.27 4.08 12.82
C GLN A 85 1.97 4.71 13.30
N THR A 86 0.83 4.28 12.75
CA THR A 86 -0.50 4.79 13.12
C THR A 86 -0.82 4.64 14.60
N SER A 87 -0.34 3.58 15.26
CA SER A 87 -0.51 3.36 16.71
C SER A 87 0.15 4.44 17.57
N SER A 88 1.16 5.14 17.06
CA SER A 88 1.82 6.26 17.73
C SER A 88 1.28 7.64 17.29
N VAL A 89 0.31 7.67 16.37
CA VAL A 89 -0.38 8.86 15.90
C VAL A 89 -1.78 8.96 16.51
N TYR A 90 -2.54 7.88 16.44
CA TYR A 90 -3.91 7.80 16.95
C TYR A 90 -3.90 7.15 18.33
N LEU A 91 -3.57 7.97 19.34
CA LEU A 91 -3.41 7.49 20.71
C LEU A 91 -4.74 7.03 21.33
N PRO A 92 -4.73 6.02 22.22
CA PRO A 92 -5.97 5.45 22.81
C PRO A 92 -6.78 6.44 23.65
N ASP A 93 -6.15 7.52 24.13
CA ASP A 93 -6.79 8.61 24.88
C ASP A 93 -7.19 9.80 24.02
N GLY A 94 -6.94 9.73 22.70
CA GLY A 94 -7.13 10.84 21.77
C GLY A 94 -6.17 12.02 22.00
N GLY A 95 -5.09 11.79 22.74
CA GLY A 95 -4.06 12.79 23.01
C GLY A 95 -3.26 13.19 21.76
N GLN A 96 -2.51 14.28 21.87
CA GLN A 96 -1.63 14.72 20.79
C GLN A 96 -0.42 13.77 20.69
N PRO A 97 -0.08 13.26 19.48
CA PRO A 97 1.10 12.43 19.30
C PRO A 97 2.40 13.24 19.56
N ALA A 98 3.45 12.54 19.97
CA ALA A 98 4.78 13.12 20.11
C ALA A 98 5.27 13.71 18.76
N PRO A 99 6.11 14.75 18.76
CA PRO A 99 6.65 15.33 17.54
C PRO A 99 7.36 14.29 16.64
N TRP A 100 7.47 14.58 15.34
CA TRP A 100 8.23 13.73 14.42
C TRP A 100 9.68 13.55 14.90
N GLY A 101 10.21 12.34 14.79
CA GLY A 101 11.55 11.97 15.25
C GLY A 101 11.65 11.77 16.77
N GLN A 102 10.52 11.83 17.50
CA GLN A 102 10.42 11.56 18.92
C GLN A 102 9.44 10.41 19.20
N GLU A 103 9.47 9.40 18.34
CA GLU A 103 8.68 8.19 18.55
C GLU A 103 9.08 7.51 19.84
N PRO A 104 8.11 7.06 20.64
CA PRO A 104 8.43 6.24 21.77
C PRO A 104 9.13 4.96 21.30
N PRO A 105 10.25 4.58 21.90
CA PRO A 105 10.89 3.30 21.60
C PRO A 105 9.94 2.14 21.97
N PRO A 106 10.18 0.92 21.45
CA PRO A 106 9.47 -0.25 21.93
C PRO A 106 9.49 -0.29 23.47
N PRO A 107 8.38 -0.67 24.13
CA PRO A 107 8.33 -0.76 25.58
C PRO A 107 9.48 -1.60 26.14
N GLN A 108 10.06 -1.21 27.27
CA GLN A 108 11.22 -1.90 27.83
C GLN A 108 10.99 -3.39 28.04
N PHE A 109 9.77 -3.78 28.48
CA PHE A 109 9.43 -5.20 28.65
C PHE A 109 9.46 -5.99 27.33
N VAL A 110 9.15 -5.36 26.16
CA VAL A 110 9.28 -5.98 24.84
C VAL A 110 10.74 -6.29 24.53
N ILE A 111 11.64 -5.33 24.79
CA ILE A 111 13.09 -5.51 24.64
C ILE A 111 13.60 -6.61 25.57
N ASP A 112 13.17 -6.62 26.83
CA ASP A 112 13.59 -7.63 27.80
C ASP A 112 13.08 -9.02 27.44
N GLN A 113 11.86 -9.13 26.92
CA GLN A 113 11.32 -10.39 26.41
C GLN A 113 12.07 -10.86 25.17
N ALA A 114 12.36 -9.97 24.22
CA ALA A 114 13.15 -10.26 23.03
C ALA A 114 14.55 -10.81 23.40
N LYS A 115 15.23 -10.20 24.37
CA LYS A 115 16.51 -10.70 24.90
C LYS A 115 16.40 -12.09 25.48
N LYS A 116 15.36 -12.36 26.30
CA LYS A 116 15.13 -13.69 26.89
C LYS A 116 14.87 -14.76 25.84
N GLN A 117 14.25 -14.37 24.72
CA GLN A 117 13.97 -15.25 23.58
C GLN A 117 15.15 -15.40 22.62
N GLY A 118 16.26 -14.70 22.83
CA GLY A 118 17.43 -14.73 21.96
C GLY A 118 17.18 -14.11 20.58
N LEU A 119 16.29 -13.12 20.49
CA LEU A 119 16.06 -12.41 19.25
C LEU A 119 17.24 -11.51 18.92
N ASP A 120 17.52 -11.33 17.62
CA ASP A 120 18.54 -10.41 17.16
C ASP A 120 18.07 -8.96 17.33
N LEU A 121 18.58 -8.28 18.33
CA LEU A 121 18.20 -6.89 18.63
C LEU A 121 18.70 -5.86 17.61
N SER A 122 19.51 -6.27 16.64
CA SER A 122 19.90 -5.40 15.53
C SER A 122 18.83 -5.26 14.46
N LEU A 123 17.82 -6.16 14.44
CA LEU A 123 16.68 -6.08 13.54
C LEU A 123 15.69 -5.02 14.03
N PRO A 124 15.00 -4.33 13.10
CA PRO A 124 13.92 -3.41 13.45
C PRO A 124 12.83 -4.08 14.27
N PHE A 125 12.18 -3.30 15.17
CA PHE A 125 11.03 -3.73 15.94
C PHE A 125 9.76 -3.09 15.40
N HIS A 126 8.82 -3.91 14.95
CA HIS A 126 7.53 -3.47 14.44
C HIS A 126 6.41 -3.71 15.44
N ASN A 127 5.61 -2.68 15.72
CA ASN A 127 4.38 -2.82 16.46
C ASN A 127 3.24 -3.17 15.50
N LEU A 128 2.84 -4.42 15.46
CA LEU A 128 1.80 -4.89 14.55
C LEU A 128 0.42 -4.63 15.14
N ASP A 129 -0.56 -4.44 14.27
CA ASP A 129 -1.95 -4.31 14.69
C ASP A 129 -2.40 -5.57 15.42
N SER A 130 -3.07 -5.37 16.54
CA SER A 130 -3.66 -6.45 17.33
C SER A 130 -4.92 -6.98 16.67
N ASP A 131 -5.62 -6.07 15.99
CA ASP A 131 -6.84 -6.37 15.27
C ASP A 131 -6.46 -7.03 13.95
N VAL A 132 -6.73 -8.32 13.88
CA VAL A 132 -6.82 -9.03 12.63
C VAL A 132 -8.13 -8.55 12.04
N GLN A 133 -8.13 -7.94 10.85
CA GLN A 133 -9.38 -7.62 10.17
C GLN A 133 -10.29 -8.86 10.25
N SER A 134 -11.60 -8.66 10.44
CA SER A 134 -12.61 -9.72 10.62
C SER A 134 -12.54 -10.87 9.59
N ASP A 135 -11.86 -10.63 8.49
CA ASP A 135 -11.57 -11.56 7.41
C ASP A 135 -10.10 -12.05 7.43
N GLY A 136 -9.48 -12.05 8.60
CA GLY A 136 -8.06 -12.33 8.78
C GLY A 136 -7.61 -13.56 8.04
N LEU A 137 -6.58 -13.39 7.23
CA LEU A 137 -5.98 -14.44 6.45
C LEU A 137 -5.39 -15.50 7.35
N ALA A 138 -5.94 -16.71 7.30
CA ALA A 138 -5.45 -17.86 8.06
C ALA A 138 -4.15 -18.40 7.43
N LEU A 139 -3.24 -18.86 8.27
CA LEU A 139 -2.06 -19.61 7.83
C LEU A 139 -2.46 -21.02 7.43
N ARG A 140 -1.79 -21.61 6.44
CA ARG A 140 -2.02 -22.97 5.99
C ARG A 140 -1.53 -23.99 7.03
N ASP A 141 -2.14 -25.17 7.03
CA ASP A 141 -1.85 -26.32 7.92
C ASP A 141 -0.38 -26.75 7.96
N ARG A 142 0.46 -26.25 7.08
CA ARG A 142 1.93 -26.48 7.13
C ARG A 142 2.57 -25.97 8.42
N PHE A 143 1.89 -25.06 9.11
CA PHE A 143 2.28 -24.54 10.40
C PHE A 143 1.47 -25.24 11.52
N GLU A 144 1.40 -26.56 11.51
CA GLU A 144 0.55 -27.51 12.25
C GLU A 144 0.16 -27.18 13.70
N GLN A 145 0.54 -26.03 14.24
CA GLN A 145 0.34 -25.73 15.66
C GLN A 145 -0.40 -24.43 15.96
N ASN A 146 -0.85 -23.65 14.96
CA ASN A 146 -1.47 -22.36 15.24
C ASN A 146 -2.57 -22.00 14.24
N SER A 147 -3.68 -22.70 14.29
CA SER A 147 -4.93 -22.33 13.62
C SER A 147 -5.44 -20.91 13.97
N ASP A 148 -4.91 -20.33 15.06
CA ASP A 148 -5.29 -19.00 15.55
C ASP A 148 -4.31 -17.88 15.16
N GLN A 149 -3.25 -18.19 14.40
CA GLN A 149 -2.29 -17.16 13.95
C GLN A 149 -2.66 -16.66 12.57
N ASN A 150 -3.26 -15.50 12.56
CA ASN A 150 -3.62 -14.79 11.36
C ASN A 150 -2.46 -13.88 10.90
N VAL A 151 -2.47 -13.51 9.63
CA VAL A 151 -1.63 -12.43 9.10
C VAL A 151 -2.01 -11.12 9.80
N ARG A 152 -1.01 -10.37 10.26
CA ARG A 152 -1.20 -9.11 10.96
C ARG A 152 -0.83 -7.94 10.06
N TYR A 153 -1.33 -6.77 10.39
CA TYR A 153 -1.17 -5.57 9.58
C TYR A 153 -0.43 -4.47 10.35
N GLN A 154 0.12 -3.54 9.58
CA GLN A 154 0.71 -2.33 10.11
C GLN A 154 0.51 -1.21 9.08
N ILE A 155 0.24 0.01 9.54
CA ILE A 155 0.18 1.18 8.69
C ILE A 155 1.20 2.19 9.19
N LEU A 156 1.99 2.72 8.25
CA LEU A 156 2.98 3.76 8.50
C LEU A 156 2.73 4.93 7.57
N MET A 157 3.13 6.11 8.00
CA MET A 157 3.01 7.33 7.22
C MET A 157 4.30 8.13 7.23
N ASN A 158 4.59 8.83 6.13
CA ASN A 158 5.74 9.72 6.05
C ASN A 158 5.54 11.01 6.86
N GLN A 159 6.59 11.82 6.95
CA GLN A 159 6.58 13.06 7.72
C GLN A 159 5.50 14.04 7.24
N ASP A 160 5.28 14.17 5.96
CA ASP A 160 4.32 15.12 5.41
C ASP A 160 2.87 14.74 5.74
N THR A 161 2.54 13.45 5.67
CA THR A 161 1.24 12.91 6.12
C THR A 161 1.05 13.16 7.61
N PHE A 162 2.04 12.80 8.43
CA PHE A 162 2.01 13.02 9.87
C PHE A 162 1.83 14.50 10.23
N GLN A 163 2.62 15.38 9.61
CA GLN A 163 2.58 16.81 9.89
C GLN A 163 1.22 17.43 9.54
N TYR A 164 0.62 16.99 8.44
CA TYR A 164 -0.73 17.41 8.06
C TYR A 164 -1.75 16.99 9.14
N ILE A 165 -1.73 15.73 9.57
CA ILE A 165 -2.64 15.21 10.60
C ILE A 165 -2.51 15.99 11.92
N VAL A 166 -1.28 16.33 12.32
CA VAL A 166 -1.03 17.05 13.57
C VAL A 166 -1.46 18.51 13.47
N THR A 167 -1.11 19.20 12.37
CA THR A 167 -1.43 20.63 12.21
C THR A 167 -2.92 20.89 12.06
N THR A 168 -3.63 19.97 11.38
CA THR A 168 -5.11 20.04 11.25
C THR A 168 -5.83 19.43 12.45
N LYS A 169 -5.09 18.85 13.42
CA LYS A 169 -5.59 18.21 14.64
C LYS A 169 -6.53 17.02 14.41
N ILE A 170 -6.49 16.42 13.23
CA ILE A 170 -7.36 15.26 12.90
C ILE A 170 -6.81 13.92 13.41
N TYR A 171 -5.78 13.96 14.26
CA TYR A 171 -5.27 12.79 14.99
C TYR A 171 -6.26 12.25 16.04
N ASN A 172 -7.34 12.99 16.35
CA ASN A 172 -8.40 12.53 17.22
C ASN A 172 -9.79 12.89 16.67
N MET A 173 -10.83 12.27 17.25
CA MET A 173 -12.21 12.45 16.80
C MET A 173 -12.74 13.86 17.01
N ASN A 174 -12.24 14.57 18.04
CA ASN A 174 -12.63 15.96 18.29
C ASN A 174 -12.20 16.87 17.15
N GLY A 175 -10.96 16.69 16.66
CA GLY A 175 -10.46 17.43 15.50
C GLY A 175 -11.17 17.07 14.21
N GLN A 176 -11.45 15.79 13.98
CA GLN A 176 -12.21 15.36 12.78
C GLN A 176 -13.65 15.92 12.80
N GLN A 177 -14.30 15.90 13.95
CA GLN A 177 -15.61 16.52 14.11
C GLN A 177 -15.57 18.05 13.85
N ALA A 178 -14.55 18.73 14.36
CA ALA A 178 -14.39 20.17 14.13
C ALA A 178 -14.14 20.47 12.64
N LEU A 179 -13.35 19.64 11.96
CA LEU A 179 -13.12 19.76 10.52
C LEU A 179 -14.42 19.60 9.73
N ALA A 180 -15.21 18.56 10.01
CA ALA A 180 -16.50 18.32 9.38
C ALA A 180 -17.51 19.46 9.65
N GLN A 181 -17.56 19.99 10.88
CA GLN A 181 -18.41 21.15 11.21
C GLN A 181 -18.03 22.42 10.46
N SER A 182 -16.77 22.56 10.04
CA SER A 182 -16.32 23.69 9.23
C SER A 182 -16.64 23.55 7.74
N ASN A 183 -17.20 22.42 7.31
CA ASN A 183 -17.40 22.04 5.89
C ASN A 183 -16.12 22.15 5.07
N THR A 184 -14.99 21.86 5.70
CA THR A 184 -13.68 21.87 5.03
C THR A 184 -13.23 20.42 4.82
N PRO A 185 -13.15 19.94 3.57
CA PRO A 185 -12.66 18.59 3.32
C PRO A 185 -11.19 18.47 3.69
N ALA A 186 -10.78 17.31 4.16
CA ALA A 186 -9.35 17.01 4.28
C ALA A 186 -8.67 17.11 2.91
N ASN A 187 -7.44 17.63 2.90
CA ASN A 187 -6.64 17.75 1.68
C ASN A 187 -5.15 17.60 2.03
N PHE A 188 -4.68 16.35 2.00
CA PHE A 188 -3.28 16.04 2.29
C PHE A 188 -2.34 16.67 1.27
N PRO A 189 -1.08 16.96 1.63
CA PRO A 189 -0.09 17.45 0.67
C PRO A 189 0.17 16.41 -0.42
N TRP A 190 0.60 16.86 -1.60
CA TRP A 190 0.91 15.99 -2.73
C TRP A 190 2.04 14.98 -2.44
N SER A 191 2.91 15.31 -1.50
CA SER A 191 4.02 14.49 -1.02
C SER A 191 3.63 13.52 0.10
N ALA A 192 2.33 13.40 0.41
CA ALA A 192 1.85 12.45 1.39
C ALA A 192 2.04 11.00 0.92
N PHE A 193 2.52 10.15 1.85
CA PHE A 193 2.65 8.72 1.67
C PHE A 193 2.08 7.97 2.88
N GLU A 194 1.39 6.86 2.60
CA GLU A 194 1.12 5.80 3.57
C GLU A 194 1.59 4.45 3.01
N ILE A 195 2.02 3.58 3.91
CA ILE A 195 2.34 2.17 3.62
C ILE A 195 1.48 1.31 4.51
N LYS A 196 0.77 0.34 3.93
CA LYS A 196 0.11 -0.74 4.68
C LYS A 196 0.82 -2.05 4.37
N THR A 197 1.28 -2.75 5.41
CA THR A 197 1.99 -4.02 5.29
C THR A 197 1.19 -5.14 5.92
N SER A 198 1.35 -6.34 5.38
CA SER A 198 0.85 -7.58 5.96
C SER A 198 2.02 -8.48 6.37
N TRP A 199 1.87 -9.17 7.51
CA TRP A 199 2.93 -9.89 8.17
C TRP A 199 2.48 -11.28 8.61
N ILE A 200 3.18 -12.32 8.16
CA ILE A 200 3.05 -13.67 8.72
C ILE A 200 3.73 -13.67 10.08
N TRP A 201 2.99 -13.99 11.14
CA TRP A 201 3.55 -14.11 12.47
C TRP A 201 4.36 -15.39 12.62
N ILE A 202 5.62 -15.27 12.99
CA ILE A 202 6.54 -16.37 13.26
C ILE A 202 6.63 -16.63 14.78
N GLY A 203 6.58 -15.54 15.56
CA GLY A 203 6.84 -15.63 17.00
C GLY A 203 8.27 -16.10 17.28
N THR A 204 8.37 -17.14 18.12
CA THR A 204 9.64 -17.80 18.44
C THR A 204 9.76 -19.19 17.80
N ASN A 205 8.83 -19.58 16.95
CA ASN A 205 8.81 -20.90 16.33
C ASN A 205 9.94 -21.02 15.30
N GLN A 206 10.92 -21.88 15.61
CA GLN A 206 12.10 -22.07 14.78
C GLN A 206 11.77 -22.83 13.48
N ASP A 207 10.78 -23.71 13.48
CA ASP A 207 10.41 -24.47 12.28
C ASP A 207 9.73 -23.56 11.26
N ILE A 208 8.88 -22.62 11.71
CA ILE A 208 8.30 -21.59 10.85
C ILE A 208 9.41 -20.67 10.32
N LEU A 209 10.32 -20.23 11.18
CA LEU A 209 11.44 -19.39 10.76
C LEU A 209 12.27 -20.07 9.66
N ASN A 210 12.62 -21.33 9.84
CA ASN A 210 13.43 -22.11 8.87
C ASN A 210 12.70 -22.24 7.52
N GLN A 211 11.36 -22.30 7.50
CA GLN A 211 10.59 -22.37 6.27
C GLN A 211 10.53 -21.03 5.53
N LEU A 212 10.51 -19.90 6.25
CA LEU A 212 10.34 -18.56 5.69
C LEU A 212 11.66 -17.84 5.44
N GLN A 213 12.72 -18.19 6.17
CA GLN A 213 14.03 -17.57 6.03
C GLN A 213 14.57 -17.75 4.60
N GLY A 214 15.12 -16.67 4.03
CA GLY A 214 15.59 -16.64 2.64
C GLY A 214 14.48 -16.48 1.59
N LYS A 215 13.21 -16.52 2.00
CA LYS A 215 12.06 -16.27 1.13
C LYS A 215 11.39 -14.93 1.42
N TYR A 216 11.35 -14.52 2.67
CA TYR A 216 10.69 -13.31 3.16
C TYR A 216 11.66 -12.36 3.83
N TYR A 217 11.35 -11.07 3.79
CA TYR A 217 11.97 -10.09 4.67
C TYR A 217 11.44 -10.28 6.07
N ILE A 218 12.33 -10.49 7.05
CA ILE A 218 11.98 -10.85 8.43
C ILE A 218 12.49 -9.79 9.38
N VAL A 219 11.63 -9.40 10.32
CA VAL A 219 11.88 -8.38 11.36
C VAL A 219 11.54 -8.92 12.73
N ASN A 220 11.99 -8.22 13.78
CA ASN A 220 11.38 -8.38 15.10
C ASN A 220 10.04 -7.67 15.14
N ALA A 221 9.07 -8.26 15.83
CA ALA A 221 7.76 -7.66 15.94
C ALA A 221 7.13 -7.95 17.30
N TYR A 222 6.17 -7.14 17.66
CA TYR A 222 5.32 -7.36 18.82
C TYR A 222 3.92 -6.85 18.55
N TYR A 223 2.94 -7.37 19.29
CA TYR A 223 1.58 -6.88 19.28
C TYR A 223 0.93 -7.10 20.64
N GLU A 224 -0.03 -6.25 20.97
CA GLU A 224 -0.87 -6.42 22.15
C GLU A 224 -2.01 -7.40 21.86
N GLN A 225 -2.32 -8.29 22.80
CA GLN A 225 -3.49 -9.17 22.70
C GLN A 225 -4.76 -8.43 23.10
N PHE A 226 -5.86 -8.77 22.45
CA PHE A 226 -7.20 -8.28 22.77
C PHE A 226 -8.06 -9.40 23.38
N ASP A 227 -8.95 -9.02 24.29
CA ASP A 227 -9.96 -9.93 24.81
C ASP A 227 -11.07 -10.22 23.77
N SER A 228 -11.97 -11.13 24.08
CA SER A 228 -13.10 -11.49 23.20
C SER A 228 -14.07 -10.33 22.91
N ARG A 229 -13.91 -9.18 23.57
CA ARG A 229 -14.69 -7.97 23.38
C ARG A 229 -13.92 -6.89 22.61
N GLY A 230 -12.74 -7.25 22.10
CA GLY A 230 -11.87 -6.30 21.38
C GLY A 230 -11.22 -5.24 22.28
N LYS A 231 -11.04 -5.52 23.59
CA LYS A 231 -10.32 -4.62 24.49
C LYS A 231 -8.87 -5.05 24.66
N PRO A 232 -7.90 -4.11 24.66
CA PRO A 232 -6.52 -4.42 24.94
C PRO A 232 -6.36 -5.03 26.32
N THR A 233 -5.56 -6.09 26.41
CA THR A 233 -5.35 -6.88 27.66
C THR A 233 -4.14 -6.45 28.46
N GLY A 234 -3.25 -5.64 27.88
CA GLY A 234 -1.93 -5.35 28.43
C GLY A 234 -0.94 -6.50 28.26
N VAL A 235 -1.34 -7.61 27.64
CA VAL A 235 -0.48 -8.76 27.36
C VAL A 235 0.07 -8.65 25.96
N TYR A 236 1.39 -8.75 25.81
CA TYR A 236 2.07 -8.60 24.54
C TYR A 236 2.70 -9.91 24.08
N GLN A 237 2.61 -10.16 22.79
CA GLN A 237 3.39 -11.18 22.10
C GLN A 237 4.61 -10.53 21.49
N VAL A 238 5.77 -11.14 21.66
CA VAL A 238 7.05 -10.66 21.12
C VAL A 238 7.69 -11.79 20.33
N GLY A 239 8.19 -11.52 19.13
CA GLY A 239 8.79 -12.53 18.27
C GLY A 239 9.27 -11.95 16.96
N ARG A 240 9.21 -12.75 15.90
CA ARG A 240 9.53 -12.36 14.52
C ARG A 240 8.28 -12.36 13.66
N ALA A 241 8.33 -11.57 12.59
CA ALA A 241 7.31 -11.56 11.56
C ALA A 241 7.94 -11.49 10.16
N ALA A 242 7.27 -12.05 9.17
CA ALA A 242 7.70 -12.07 7.78
C ALA A 242 6.76 -11.22 6.91
N LEU A 243 7.31 -10.27 6.14
CA LEU A 243 6.54 -9.38 5.27
C LEU A 243 5.91 -10.18 4.13
N SER A 244 4.58 -10.30 4.09
CA SER A 244 3.85 -11.00 3.02
C SER A 244 3.36 -10.06 1.93
N GLY A 245 2.89 -8.86 2.26
CA GLY A 245 2.39 -7.91 1.29
C GLY A 245 2.64 -6.46 1.71
N MET A 246 2.61 -5.56 0.71
CA MET A 246 2.83 -4.14 0.92
C MET A 246 1.99 -3.32 -0.05
N HIS A 247 1.12 -2.46 0.46
CA HIS A 247 0.58 -1.32 -0.27
C HIS A 247 1.48 -0.11 -0.09
N ILE A 248 1.74 0.59 -1.19
CA ILE A 248 2.38 1.91 -1.20
C ILE A 248 1.37 2.89 -1.79
N ILE A 249 1.07 3.94 -1.06
CA ILE A 249 0.01 4.88 -1.37
C ILE A 249 0.58 6.29 -1.30
N THR A 250 0.44 7.08 -2.38
CA THR A 250 0.96 8.46 -2.43
C THR A 250 0.07 9.38 -3.24
N LYS A 251 0.16 10.69 -3.03
CA LYS A 251 -0.77 11.69 -3.57
C LYS A 251 -0.18 12.65 -4.64
N PRO A 252 0.50 12.20 -5.68
CA PRO A 252 0.93 13.10 -6.77
C PRO A 252 -0.25 13.62 -7.61
N VAL A 253 -1.39 12.93 -7.56
CA VAL A 253 -2.65 13.26 -8.23
C VAL A 253 -3.82 13.19 -7.25
N PRO A 254 -4.98 13.86 -7.54
CA PRO A 254 -6.11 13.93 -6.61
C PRO A 254 -6.68 12.58 -6.18
N GLN A 255 -6.63 11.55 -7.05
CA GLN A 255 -7.13 10.19 -6.78
C GLN A 255 -6.11 9.30 -6.10
N TRP A 256 -4.93 9.85 -5.74
CA TRP A 256 -3.78 9.16 -5.24
C TRP A 256 -3.21 8.14 -6.25
N PHE A 257 -2.06 7.59 -5.94
CA PHE A 257 -1.43 6.50 -6.69
C PHE A 257 -1.30 5.29 -5.77
N TRP A 258 -1.90 4.19 -6.19
CA TRP A 258 -2.07 2.95 -5.44
C TRP A 258 -1.19 1.88 -6.05
N ILE A 259 -0.39 1.25 -5.22
CA ILE A 259 0.61 0.25 -5.63
C ILE A 259 0.51 -0.91 -4.67
N THR A 260 0.58 -2.15 -5.16
CA THR A 260 0.56 -3.32 -4.31
C THR A 260 1.57 -4.36 -4.71
N PHE A 261 2.33 -4.85 -3.72
CA PHE A 261 3.31 -5.91 -3.83
C PHE A 261 2.95 -7.08 -2.94
N GLU A 262 3.27 -8.30 -3.37
CA GLU A 262 3.11 -9.54 -2.63
C GLU A 262 4.39 -10.38 -2.72
N ASN A 263 4.60 -11.25 -1.74
CA ASN A 263 5.67 -12.23 -1.84
C ASN A 263 5.23 -13.41 -2.72
N VAL A 264 6.08 -13.83 -3.64
CA VAL A 264 5.77 -14.92 -4.60
C VAL A 264 5.53 -16.28 -3.94
N TYR A 265 5.90 -16.44 -2.68
CA TYR A 265 5.70 -17.66 -1.91
C TYR A 265 4.41 -17.69 -1.08
N ASP A 266 3.63 -16.60 -1.05
CA ASP A 266 2.45 -16.47 -0.17
C ASP A 266 1.46 -17.62 -0.32
N ALA A 267 1.17 -18.05 -1.55
CA ALA A 267 0.28 -19.18 -1.82
C ALA A 267 0.73 -20.51 -1.16
N GLN A 268 1.98 -20.61 -0.71
CA GLN A 268 2.47 -21.79 0.00
C GLN A 268 2.17 -21.77 1.51
N TYR A 269 2.02 -20.56 2.09
CA TYR A 269 1.96 -20.36 3.53
C TYR A 269 0.66 -19.73 4.01
N THR A 270 -0.12 -19.13 3.12
CA THR A 270 -1.41 -18.51 3.40
C THR A 270 -2.52 -19.11 2.52
N PHE A 271 -3.78 -18.99 2.95
CA PHE A 271 -4.90 -19.52 2.19
C PHE A 271 -5.35 -18.63 1.04
N ALA A 272 -5.01 -17.34 1.07
CA ALA A 272 -5.31 -16.46 -0.04
C ALA A 272 -4.33 -16.63 -1.20
N SER A 273 -4.84 -16.45 -2.39
CA SER A 273 -4.08 -16.33 -3.62
C SER A 273 -4.55 -15.08 -4.34
N ASN A 274 -3.67 -14.46 -5.13
CA ASN A 274 -4.09 -13.38 -6.01
C ASN A 274 -4.80 -13.98 -7.21
N GLU A 275 -6.11 -13.85 -7.26
CA GLU A 275 -6.93 -14.35 -8.33
C GLU A 275 -7.15 -13.32 -9.45
N LEU A 276 -6.79 -12.04 -9.21
CA LEU A 276 -6.83 -11.02 -10.25
C LEU A 276 -5.66 -11.19 -11.20
N PRO A 277 -5.92 -11.22 -12.52
CA PRO A 277 -4.85 -11.37 -13.50
C PRO A 277 -3.99 -10.10 -13.54
N MET A 278 -2.67 -10.28 -13.43
CA MET A 278 -1.72 -9.18 -13.68
C MET A 278 -1.79 -8.73 -15.13
N SER A 279 -1.68 -7.42 -15.36
CA SER A 279 -1.53 -6.86 -16.71
C SER A 279 -0.21 -7.32 -17.36
N ASP A 280 -0.12 -7.22 -18.67
CA ASP A 280 1.13 -7.55 -19.37
C ASP A 280 2.25 -6.57 -19.04
N SER A 281 1.94 -5.29 -18.78
CA SER A 281 2.93 -4.31 -18.30
C SER A 281 3.46 -4.67 -16.92
N THR A 282 2.59 -5.11 -16.01
CA THR A 282 2.98 -5.58 -14.67
C THR A 282 3.91 -6.79 -14.75
N LYS A 283 3.58 -7.78 -15.58
CA LYS A 283 4.43 -8.96 -15.80
C LYS A 283 5.80 -8.57 -16.38
N GLN A 284 5.83 -7.63 -17.34
CA GLN A 284 7.08 -7.12 -17.93
C GLN A 284 7.94 -6.40 -16.89
N ALA A 285 7.34 -5.55 -16.06
CA ALA A 285 8.06 -4.89 -14.98
C ALA A 285 8.66 -5.91 -14.00
N ASN A 286 7.87 -6.89 -13.54
CA ASN A 286 8.38 -7.98 -12.69
C ASN A 286 9.55 -8.72 -13.33
N ALA A 287 9.48 -9.02 -14.64
CA ALA A 287 10.52 -9.71 -15.36
C ALA A 287 11.84 -8.89 -15.50
N ILE A 288 11.78 -7.58 -15.34
CA ILE A 288 12.96 -6.68 -15.34
C ILE A 288 13.57 -6.60 -13.94
N TYR A 289 12.75 -6.28 -12.94
CA TYR A 289 13.24 -5.91 -11.61
C TYR A 289 13.61 -7.11 -10.73
N GLN A 290 12.85 -8.20 -10.76
CA GLN A 290 13.16 -9.38 -9.93
C GLN A 290 14.52 -10.02 -10.24
N PRO A 291 14.91 -10.27 -11.52
CA PRO A 291 16.25 -10.78 -11.82
C PRO A 291 17.37 -9.81 -11.43
N ALA A 292 17.17 -8.50 -11.60
CA ALA A 292 18.15 -7.48 -11.20
C ALA A 292 18.38 -7.50 -9.68
N LEU A 293 17.32 -7.56 -8.87
CA LEU A 293 17.41 -7.71 -7.42
C LEU A 293 18.07 -9.04 -7.01
N LYS A 294 17.72 -10.13 -7.70
CA LYS A 294 18.30 -11.45 -7.44
C LYS A 294 19.81 -11.47 -7.69
N SER A 295 20.28 -10.78 -8.72
CA SER A 295 21.72 -10.69 -9.01
C SER A 295 22.52 -10.00 -7.92
N GLN A 296 21.86 -9.13 -7.12
CA GLN A 296 22.45 -8.48 -5.94
C GLN A 296 22.26 -9.27 -4.64
N GLY A 297 21.61 -10.42 -4.69
CA GLY A 297 21.28 -11.20 -3.48
C GLY A 297 20.21 -10.54 -2.58
N SER A 298 19.39 -9.66 -3.14
CA SER A 298 18.33 -8.98 -2.39
C SER A 298 17.16 -9.93 -2.13
N ILE A 299 16.66 -9.94 -0.88
CA ILE A 299 15.44 -10.68 -0.51
C ILE A 299 14.21 -10.14 -1.25
N PHE A 300 14.23 -8.87 -1.65
CA PHE A 300 13.14 -8.24 -2.37
C PHE A 300 12.96 -8.73 -3.82
N ALA A 301 13.88 -9.55 -4.33
CA ALA A 301 13.69 -10.34 -5.55
C ALA A 301 12.51 -11.31 -5.47
N ASN A 302 12.10 -11.69 -4.25
CA ASN A 302 10.99 -12.59 -3.99
C ASN A 302 9.64 -11.86 -3.90
N TYR A 303 9.59 -10.56 -4.14
CA TYR A 303 8.36 -9.79 -4.20
C TYR A 303 8.01 -9.48 -5.65
N GLN A 304 6.72 -9.41 -5.92
CA GLN A 304 6.16 -9.07 -7.23
C GLN A 304 5.16 -7.94 -7.10
N LEU A 305 5.19 -7.03 -8.05
CA LEU A 305 4.10 -6.07 -8.24
C LEU A 305 2.87 -6.86 -8.72
N THR A 306 1.73 -6.67 -8.08
CA THR A 306 0.46 -7.24 -8.54
C THR A 306 -0.30 -6.26 -9.42
N GLY A 307 -0.07 -4.96 -9.26
CA GLY A 307 -0.59 -3.92 -10.13
C GLY A 307 -0.53 -2.53 -9.51
N THR A 308 -0.98 -1.56 -10.31
CA THR A 308 -1.09 -0.15 -9.95
C THR A 308 -2.46 0.42 -10.30
N GLN A 309 -2.90 1.47 -9.60
CA GLN A 309 -4.12 2.19 -9.90
C GLN A 309 -3.96 3.68 -9.55
N TRP A 310 -4.44 4.59 -10.43
CA TRP A 310 -4.57 6.02 -10.16
C TRP A 310 -5.84 6.62 -10.80
N GLN A 311 -6.64 5.77 -11.43
CA GLN A 311 -7.93 6.10 -12.05
C GLN A 311 -8.98 5.10 -11.57
N PHE A 312 -10.24 5.49 -11.60
CA PHE A 312 -11.36 4.62 -11.22
C PHE A 312 -11.78 3.66 -12.33
N LEU A 313 -11.70 4.14 -13.56
CA LEU A 313 -12.10 3.43 -14.76
C LEU A 313 -10.92 3.33 -15.73
N ASP A 314 -10.82 2.23 -16.40
CA ASP A 314 -9.91 2.07 -17.53
C ASP A 314 -10.34 3.03 -18.67
N PRO A 315 -9.47 3.92 -19.14
CA PRO A 315 -9.83 4.93 -20.13
C PRO A 315 -10.18 4.36 -21.51
N SER A 316 -9.75 3.14 -21.81
CA SER A 316 -10.00 2.50 -23.11
C SER A 316 -11.32 1.73 -23.15
N SER A 317 -11.67 1.07 -22.06
CA SER A 317 -12.85 0.21 -21.98
C SER A 317 -14.01 0.82 -21.18
N GLY A 318 -13.74 1.84 -20.35
CA GLY A 318 -14.71 2.41 -19.41
C GLY A 318 -15.08 1.47 -18.25
N GLN A 319 -14.41 0.33 -18.12
CA GLN A 319 -14.68 -0.64 -17.06
C GLN A 319 -13.98 -0.24 -15.76
N PRO A 320 -14.51 -0.63 -14.57
CA PRO A 320 -13.84 -0.45 -13.31
C PRO A 320 -12.45 -1.07 -13.30
N ILE A 321 -11.45 -0.33 -12.84
CA ILE A 321 -10.14 -0.90 -12.55
C ILE A 321 -10.21 -1.61 -11.21
N LEU A 322 -9.93 -2.91 -11.22
CA LEU A 322 -9.82 -3.72 -10.00
C LEU A 322 -8.34 -3.87 -9.64
N LEU A 323 -8.06 -3.74 -8.35
CA LEU A 323 -6.73 -3.95 -7.78
C LEU A 323 -6.89 -4.50 -6.37
N ALA A 324 -6.22 -5.59 -6.06
CA ALA A 324 -6.24 -6.24 -4.78
C ALA A 324 -4.89 -6.82 -4.42
N ASN A 325 -4.67 -6.98 -3.12
CA ASN A 325 -3.59 -7.77 -2.54
C ASN A 325 -4.19 -9.02 -1.89
N SER A 326 -3.68 -10.19 -2.22
CA SER A 326 -4.22 -11.46 -1.69
C SER A 326 -4.08 -11.55 -0.17
N GLN A 327 -3.14 -10.84 0.40
CA GLN A 327 -2.83 -10.85 1.83
C GLN A 327 -3.59 -9.78 2.62
N ILE A 328 -4.10 -8.74 1.94
CA ILE A 328 -4.75 -7.58 2.56
C ILE A 328 -6.25 -7.55 2.22
N GLU A 329 -6.65 -7.87 1.00
CA GLU A 329 -8.04 -7.93 0.52
C GLU A 329 -8.53 -9.37 0.33
N THR A 330 -8.15 -10.28 1.20
CA THR A 330 -8.32 -11.75 1.08
C THR A 330 -9.72 -12.19 0.71
N ALA A 331 -10.75 -11.63 1.33
CA ALA A 331 -12.14 -12.10 1.17
C ALA A 331 -12.87 -11.43 0.02
N PHE A 332 -12.31 -10.38 -0.61
CA PHE A 332 -13.04 -9.54 -1.57
C PHE A 332 -12.21 -9.08 -2.77
N GLN A 333 -11.20 -9.85 -3.15
CA GLN A 333 -10.29 -9.50 -4.26
C GLN A 333 -11.03 -9.16 -5.57
N HIS A 334 -12.03 -9.94 -5.94
CA HIS A 334 -12.81 -9.74 -7.17
C HIS A 334 -13.72 -8.50 -7.18
N SER A 335 -13.93 -7.88 -6.03
CA SER A 335 -14.69 -6.63 -5.88
C SER A 335 -13.85 -5.52 -5.26
N SER A 336 -12.52 -5.66 -5.28
CA SER A 336 -11.61 -4.65 -4.74
C SER A 336 -11.17 -3.66 -5.81
N SER A 337 -11.22 -2.39 -5.45
CA SER A 337 -10.65 -1.27 -6.20
C SER A 337 -10.08 -0.29 -5.20
N CYS A 338 -8.76 -0.24 -5.07
CA CYS A 338 -8.08 0.59 -4.07
C CYS A 338 -8.58 2.04 -4.09
N ALA A 339 -8.54 2.69 -5.27
CA ALA A 339 -8.97 4.07 -5.41
C ALA A 339 -10.45 4.27 -5.06
N THR A 340 -11.35 3.38 -5.53
CA THR A 340 -12.79 3.54 -5.25
C THR A 340 -13.10 3.29 -3.77
N CYS A 341 -12.57 2.21 -3.19
CA CYS A 341 -12.78 1.90 -1.79
C CYS A 341 -12.27 3.05 -0.90
N HIS A 342 -11.08 3.56 -1.17
CA HIS A 342 -10.48 4.66 -0.42
C HIS A 342 -11.14 6.02 -0.70
N SER A 343 -11.73 6.24 -1.88
CA SER A 343 -12.51 7.45 -2.17
C SER A 343 -13.73 7.61 -1.26
N THR A 344 -14.20 6.52 -0.64
CA THR A 344 -15.31 6.55 0.32
C THR A 344 -14.87 6.94 1.73
N ALA A 345 -13.57 7.18 1.97
CA ALA A 345 -13.09 7.69 3.24
C ALA A 345 -13.69 9.06 3.52
N SER A 346 -14.69 9.10 4.38
CA SER A 346 -15.45 10.29 4.72
C SER A 346 -16.10 10.16 6.08
N TYR A 347 -16.40 11.29 6.71
CA TYR A 347 -16.97 11.37 8.05
C TYR A 347 -18.15 12.35 8.07
N SER A 348 -19.20 11.98 8.78
CA SER A 348 -20.34 12.83 9.08
C SER A 348 -20.47 13.02 10.59
N VAL A 349 -20.73 14.23 11.05
CA VAL A 349 -20.96 14.51 12.47
C VAL A 349 -22.17 13.73 13.00
N LYS A 350 -23.16 13.47 12.14
CA LYS A 350 -24.39 12.76 12.49
C LYS A 350 -24.22 11.24 12.45
N ASP A 351 -23.62 10.74 11.38
CA ASP A 351 -23.68 9.31 11.03
C ASP A 351 -22.32 8.58 11.21
N GLY A 352 -21.26 9.31 11.59
CA GLY A 352 -19.91 8.76 11.75
C GLY A 352 -19.21 8.54 10.41
N TYR A 353 -18.38 7.51 10.31
CA TYR A 353 -17.67 7.18 9.06
C TYR A 353 -18.60 6.51 8.06
N PHE A 354 -18.42 6.84 6.78
CA PHE A 354 -19.14 6.21 5.69
C PHE A 354 -18.89 4.70 5.66
N ASN A 355 -19.91 3.93 5.28
CA ASN A 355 -19.74 2.48 5.12
C ASN A 355 -19.24 2.16 3.71
N MET A 356 -18.01 1.63 3.61
CA MET A 356 -17.36 1.30 2.34
C MET A 356 -17.95 0.09 1.62
N VAL A 357 -18.91 -0.59 2.23
CA VAL A 357 -19.58 -1.77 1.66
C VAL A 357 -21.06 -1.51 1.43
N LYS A 358 -21.64 -2.23 0.51
CA LYS A 358 -23.09 -2.24 0.23
C LYS A 358 -23.61 -3.69 0.21
N GLU A 359 -24.87 -3.85 0.50
CA GLU A 359 -25.57 -5.12 0.26
C GLU A 359 -25.89 -5.25 -1.23
N GLN A 360 -25.58 -6.40 -1.80
CA GLN A 360 -25.91 -6.76 -3.18
C GLN A 360 -26.15 -8.27 -3.27
N ASP A 361 -27.30 -8.65 -3.83
CA ASP A 361 -27.67 -10.07 -4.06
C ASP A 361 -27.56 -10.97 -2.82
N GLY A 362 -27.86 -10.40 -1.62
CA GLY A 362 -27.79 -11.11 -0.34
C GLY A 362 -26.38 -11.24 0.25
N GLY A 363 -25.39 -10.59 -0.35
CA GLY A 363 -24.02 -10.51 0.15
C GLY A 363 -23.54 -9.07 0.36
N ILE A 364 -22.35 -8.95 0.94
CA ILE A 364 -21.66 -7.67 1.13
C ILE A 364 -20.61 -7.51 0.03
N VAL A 365 -20.64 -6.40 -0.69
CA VAL A 365 -19.64 -6.07 -1.72
C VAL A 365 -19.09 -4.66 -1.52
N TYR A 366 -17.85 -4.46 -1.93
CA TYR A 366 -17.21 -3.14 -1.94
C TYR A 366 -17.63 -2.34 -3.17
N TYR A 367 -17.50 -1.02 -3.09
CA TYR A 367 -17.72 -0.15 -4.23
C TYR A 367 -16.55 -0.27 -5.22
N THR A 368 -16.88 -0.32 -6.51
CA THR A 368 -15.92 -0.31 -7.63
C THR A 368 -16.32 0.72 -8.67
N GLY A 369 -15.42 1.11 -9.56
CA GLY A 369 -15.66 2.14 -10.55
C GLY A 369 -15.67 3.55 -9.94
N ASN A 370 -16.52 4.44 -10.42
CA ASN A 370 -16.59 5.81 -9.88
C ASN A 370 -17.04 5.83 -8.42
N PRO A 371 -16.56 6.81 -7.62
CA PRO A 371 -17.01 6.98 -6.24
C PRO A 371 -18.53 7.10 -6.13
N PRO A 372 -19.17 6.52 -5.12
CA PRO A 372 -20.62 6.55 -4.92
C PRO A 372 -21.08 7.91 -4.32
N THR A 373 -20.82 9.01 -5.02
CA THR A 373 -21.03 10.39 -4.52
C THR A 373 -22.46 10.70 -4.14
N ASP A 374 -23.45 10.03 -4.76
CA ASP A 374 -24.86 10.12 -4.41
C ASP A 374 -25.16 9.56 -3.01
N LYS A 375 -24.45 8.52 -2.59
CA LYS A 375 -24.54 7.88 -1.27
C LYS A 375 -23.76 8.64 -0.20
N MET A 376 -22.74 9.39 -0.60
CA MET A 376 -21.85 10.12 0.31
C MET A 376 -22.36 11.52 0.65
N LYS A 377 -23.58 11.89 0.24
CA LYS A 377 -24.16 13.20 0.58
C LYS A 377 -24.27 13.38 2.08
N GLY A 378 -23.72 14.49 2.60
CA GLY A 378 -23.69 14.80 4.03
C GLY A 378 -22.47 14.19 4.78
N TYR A 379 -21.55 13.61 4.05
CA TYR A 379 -20.24 13.19 4.56
C TYR A 379 -19.14 14.10 4.00
N ASP A 380 -18.23 14.52 4.85
CA ASP A 380 -17.06 15.30 4.47
C ASP A 380 -15.91 14.35 4.10
N PRO A 381 -15.29 14.51 2.91
CA PRO A 381 -14.21 13.64 2.45
C PRO A 381 -12.97 13.73 3.36
N LEU A 382 -12.36 12.59 3.62
CA LEU A 382 -11.09 12.45 4.35
C LEU A 382 -9.91 12.20 3.38
N ASP A 383 -10.05 12.64 2.15
CA ASP A 383 -9.01 12.61 1.13
C ASP A 383 -8.38 11.20 0.95
N PHE A 384 -9.22 10.18 0.84
CA PHE A 384 -8.83 8.77 0.65
C PHE A 384 -8.14 8.10 1.86
N VAL A 385 -7.98 8.79 2.99
CA VAL A 385 -7.17 8.32 4.12
C VAL A 385 -8.00 7.61 5.17
N TRP A 386 -8.18 6.29 5.03
CA TRP A 386 -8.91 5.46 5.99
C TRP A 386 -8.17 5.25 7.32
N SER A 387 -6.86 5.50 7.40
CA SER A 387 -6.13 5.42 8.66
C SER A 387 -6.68 6.38 9.72
N LEU A 388 -7.31 7.49 9.32
CA LEU A 388 -8.01 8.44 10.18
C LEU A 388 -9.13 7.80 11.03
N LYS A 389 -9.72 6.70 10.58
CA LYS A 389 -10.74 5.95 11.34
C LYS A 389 -10.21 5.35 12.65
N ARG A 390 -8.89 5.28 12.83
CA ARG A 390 -8.24 4.83 14.07
C ARG A 390 -8.28 5.87 15.18
N ALA A 391 -8.59 7.12 14.88
CA ALA A 391 -8.67 8.21 15.84
C ALA A 391 -9.69 7.92 16.97
N GLN A 392 -9.31 8.29 18.19
CA GLN A 392 -10.15 8.13 19.37
C GLN A 392 -10.63 9.49 19.86
N TRP A 393 -11.73 9.49 20.59
CA TRP A 393 -12.17 10.69 21.28
C TRP A 393 -11.17 11.07 22.37
N GLN A 394 -10.83 12.35 22.43
CA GLN A 394 -10.01 12.85 23.52
C GLN A 394 -10.76 12.67 24.84
N ARG A 395 -10.15 11.95 25.75
CA ARG A 395 -10.69 11.79 27.10
C ARG A 395 -10.45 13.09 27.86
N SER A 396 -11.48 13.56 28.56
CA SER A 396 -11.30 14.65 29.52
C SER A 396 -10.27 14.20 30.58
N PRO A 397 -9.36 15.09 30.98
CA PRO A 397 -8.36 14.79 32.00
C PRO A 397 -8.99 14.40 33.34
#